data_59a66e6ad27e9c7996abf4b3a7242f7a
#
_entry.id   59a66e6ad27e9c7996abf4b3a7242f7a
#
_cell.length_a   1.000
_cell.length_b   1.000
_cell.length_c   1.000
_cell.angle_alpha   90.00
_cell.angle_beta   90.00
_cell.angle_gamma   90.00
#
_symmetry.space_group_name_H-M   'P 1'
#
loop_
_entity.id
_entity.type
_entity.pdbx_description
1 polymer ?
#
loop_
_entity_poly.entity_id
_entity_poly.type
_entity_poly.pdbx_seq_one_letter_code
_entity_poly.pdbx_strand_id
1 'polypeptide(L)'
;GMNRAVMLFERAEYWEERARSALLHAKYKERPDVRWRRIKKIEADLRKAEKTIAQSQKYLTMWRAESLDLNMAKLISSHDHISACFPLDTYPRPAEKSQYEGSRSLWSALDDDIITTEQAREIAIRCHERQIQHQQRWVNHYQNRLIYERAMLDESGGVVTRTQDFEPGGQVFSRGEWLT
;
A
#
# COMPACT_ATOMS: atom_id res chain seq x y z
N GLY A 1 2.08 50.60 18.52
CA GLY A 1 3.19 50.17 17.63
C GLY A 1 4.00 48.98 18.16
N MET A 2 4.33 48.95 19.47
CA MET A 2 5.26 47.96 20.04
C MET A 2 4.80 46.51 19.95
N ASN A 3 3.53 46.21 20.24
CA ASN A 3 2.98 44.85 20.18
C ASN A 3 3.00 44.26 18.74
N ARG A 4 2.82 45.08 17.71
CA ARG A 4 2.85 44.62 16.31
C ARG A 4 4.27 44.25 15.86
N ALA A 5 5.29 45.00 16.32
CA ALA A 5 6.68 44.71 16.03
C ALA A 5 7.13 43.40 16.70
N VAL A 6 6.74 43.16 17.95
CA VAL A 6 7.02 41.92 18.67
C VAL A 6 6.35 40.71 17.97
N MET A 7 5.07 40.82 17.61
CA MET A 7 4.37 39.73 16.87
C MET A 7 5.02 39.44 15.51
N LEU A 8 5.49 40.44 14.79
CA LEU A 8 6.19 40.25 13.52
C LEU A 8 7.56 39.59 13.72
N PHE A 9 8.26 39.93 14.78
CA PHE A 9 9.52 39.31 15.12
C PHE A 9 9.36 37.82 15.50
N GLU A 10 8.43 37.51 16.40
CA GLU A 10 8.11 36.12 16.78
C GLU A 10 7.69 35.29 15.57
N ARG A 11 6.92 35.89 14.66
CA ARG A 11 6.50 35.24 13.42
C ARG A 11 7.67 35.00 12.47
N ALA A 12 8.62 35.89 12.39
CA ALA A 12 9.84 35.74 11.60
C ALA A 12 10.71 34.61 12.18
N GLU A 13 10.95 34.61 13.49
CA GLU A 13 11.70 33.54 14.16
C GLU A 13 11.05 32.16 13.93
N TYR A 14 9.72 32.06 14.04
CA TYR A 14 8.98 30.82 13.76
C TYR A 14 9.21 30.30 12.34
N TRP A 15 9.16 31.19 11.34
CA TRP A 15 9.37 30.78 9.95
C TRP A 15 10.83 30.44 9.66
N GLU A 16 11.79 31.13 10.28
CA GLU A 16 13.21 30.80 10.16
C GLU A 16 13.54 29.42 10.76
N GLU A 17 13.01 29.11 11.92
CA GLU A 17 13.20 27.81 12.55
C GLU A 17 12.54 26.69 11.71
N ARG A 18 11.37 26.96 11.18
CA ARG A 18 10.66 26.02 10.29
C ARG A 18 11.41 25.77 8.99
N ALA A 19 11.98 26.80 8.39
CA ALA A 19 12.82 26.69 7.20
C ALA A 19 14.11 25.90 7.50
N ARG A 20 14.76 26.16 8.62
CA ARG A 20 15.95 25.41 9.08
C ARG A 20 15.63 23.92 9.27
N SER A 21 14.53 23.62 9.94
CA SER A 21 14.07 22.24 10.15
C SER A 21 13.76 21.53 8.84
N ALA A 22 13.13 22.23 7.89
CA ALA A 22 12.84 21.69 6.56
C ALA A 22 14.11 21.37 5.77
N LEU A 23 15.13 22.22 5.84
CA LEU A 23 16.43 21.99 5.20
C LEU A 23 17.17 20.79 5.82
N LEU A 24 17.17 20.67 7.15
CA LEU A 24 17.76 19.52 7.84
C LEU A 24 17.05 18.22 7.45
N HIS A 25 15.72 18.24 7.38
CA HIS A 25 14.93 17.09 6.95
C HIS A 25 15.18 16.73 5.48
N ALA A 26 15.33 17.72 4.59
CA ALA A 26 15.68 17.48 3.20
C ALA A 26 17.05 16.81 3.10
N LYS A 27 18.07 17.34 3.77
CA LYS A 27 19.41 16.75 3.83
C LYS A 27 19.39 15.32 4.39
N TYR A 28 18.61 15.07 5.43
CA TYR A 28 18.46 13.74 6.00
C TYR A 28 17.88 12.75 4.97
N LYS A 29 16.85 13.14 4.21
CA LYS A 29 16.24 12.31 3.17
C LYS A 29 17.20 11.94 2.03
N GLU A 30 18.18 12.80 1.77
CA GLU A 30 19.19 12.57 0.71
C GLU A 30 20.33 11.64 1.14
N ARG A 31 20.45 11.31 2.42
CA ARG A 31 21.48 10.39 2.90
C ARG A 31 21.37 9.02 2.21
N PRO A 32 22.47 8.44 1.75
CA PRO A 32 22.49 7.15 1.03
C PRO A 32 21.86 6.01 1.82
N ASP A 33 22.09 5.94 3.14
CA ASP A 33 21.52 4.90 4.00
C ASP A 33 19.98 5.04 4.16
N VAL A 34 19.47 6.27 4.19
CA VAL A 34 18.03 6.56 4.25
C VAL A 34 17.38 6.22 2.90
N ARG A 35 18.04 6.61 1.79
CA ARG A 35 17.59 6.30 0.43
C ARG A 35 17.55 4.80 0.18
N TRP A 36 18.57 4.07 0.60
CA TRP A 36 18.61 2.61 0.49
C TRP A 36 17.44 1.93 1.23
N ARG A 37 17.15 2.35 2.48
CA ARG A 37 15.99 1.84 3.24
C ARG A 37 14.68 2.13 2.54
N ARG A 38 14.55 3.30 1.90
CA ARG A 38 13.39 3.68 1.10
C ARG A 38 13.25 2.77 -0.12
N ILE A 39 14.34 2.48 -0.82
CA ILE A 39 14.35 1.53 -1.95
C ILE A 39 13.84 0.17 -1.48
N LYS A 40 14.34 -0.36 -0.38
CA LYS A 40 13.88 -1.66 0.15
C LYS A 40 12.41 -1.67 0.50
N LYS A 41 11.89 -0.57 1.03
CA LYS A 41 10.46 -0.43 1.29
C LYS A 41 9.63 -0.44 0.00
N ILE A 42 10.05 0.34 -1.00
CA ILE A 42 9.36 0.41 -2.29
C ILE A 42 9.38 -0.96 -2.99
N GLU A 43 10.48 -1.69 -2.96
CA GLU A 43 10.58 -3.06 -3.48
C GLU A 43 9.59 -4.01 -2.78
N ALA A 44 9.41 -3.88 -1.48
CA ALA A 44 8.44 -4.68 -0.73
C ALA A 44 6.99 -4.31 -1.10
N ASP A 45 6.69 -3.03 -1.23
CA ASP A 45 5.37 -2.53 -1.63
C ASP A 45 5.04 -2.96 -3.08
N LEU A 46 6.03 -2.93 -3.99
CA LEU A 46 5.90 -3.43 -5.36
C LEU A 46 5.54 -4.92 -5.38
N ARG A 47 6.30 -5.76 -4.66
CA ARG A 47 6.00 -7.20 -4.57
C ARG A 47 4.59 -7.47 -4.01
N LYS A 48 4.16 -6.67 -3.04
CA LYS A 48 2.80 -6.79 -2.48
C LYS A 48 1.73 -6.45 -3.51
N ALA A 49 1.92 -5.38 -4.29
CA ALA A 49 1.00 -5.01 -5.36
C ALA A 49 0.92 -6.07 -6.46
N GLU A 50 2.06 -6.61 -6.90
CA GLU A 50 2.14 -7.69 -7.89
C GLU A 50 1.46 -8.98 -7.39
N LYS A 51 1.66 -9.33 -6.11
CA LYS A 51 0.97 -10.48 -5.48
C LYS A 51 -0.54 -10.28 -5.47
N THR A 52 -1.02 -9.08 -5.17
CA THR A 52 -2.46 -8.76 -5.19
C THR A 52 -3.03 -8.90 -6.60
N ILE A 53 -2.33 -8.42 -7.63
CA ILE A 53 -2.72 -8.60 -9.04
C ILE A 53 -2.83 -10.08 -9.38
N ALA A 54 -1.80 -10.87 -9.08
CA ALA A 54 -1.78 -12.30 -9.37
C ALA A 54 -2.93 -13.04 -8.69
N GLN A 55 -3.25 -12.71 -7.44
CA GLN A 55 -4.38 -13.29 -6.72
C GLN A 55 -5.72 -12.91 -7.36
N SER A 56 -5.91 -11.63 -7.72
CA SER A 56 -7.12 -11.19 -8.40
C SER A 56 -7.29 -11.86 -9.77
N GLN A 57 -6.21 -12.04 -10.53
CA GLN A 57 -6.23 -12.79 -11.79
C GLN A 57 -6.67 -14.25 -11.60
N LYS A 58 -6.17 -14.90 -10.53
CA LYS A 58 -6.58 -16.28 -10.17
C LYS A 58 -8.09 -16.35 -9.89
N TYR A 59 -8.62 -15.42 -9.09
CA TYR A 59 -10.06 -15.38 -8.82
C TYR A 59 -10.89 -15.07 -10.07
N LEU A 60 -10.42 -14.15 -10.93
CA LEU A 60 -11.08 -13.91 -12.23
C LEU A 60 -11.22 -15.16 -13.07
N THR A 61 -10.19 -15.99 -13.13
CA THR A 61 -10.25 -17.28 -13.85
C THR A 61 -11.32 -18.19 -13.26
N MET A 62 -11.42 -18.27 -11.93
CA MET A 62 -12.43 -19.09 -11.26
C MET A 62 -13.85 -18.57 -11.50
N TRP A 63 -14.07 -17.25 -11.35
CA TRP A 63 -15.39 -16.64 -11.56
C TRP A 63 -15.85 -16.67 -13.02
N ARG A 64 -14.93 -16.71 -13.98
CA ARG A 64 -15.22 -16.78 -15.43
C ARG A 64 -15.41 -18.19 -15.95
N ALA A 65 -15.23 -19.21 -15.11
CA ALA A 65 -15.41 -20.60 -15.53
C ALA A 65 -16.83 -20.82 -16.03
N GLU A 66 -16.96 -21.49 -17.19
CA GLU A 66 -18.28 -21.82 -17.78
C GLU A 66 -19.08 -22.78 -16.89
N SER A 67 -18.39 -23.67 -16.17
CA SER A 67 -18.97 -24.66 -15.26
C SER A 67 -19.33 -24.09 -13.87
N LEU A 68 -19.36 -22.80 -13.69
CA LEU A 68 -19.66 -22.17 -12.39
C LEU A 68 -21.13 -22.43 -12.02
N ASP A 69 -21.32 -23.20 -10.97
CA ASP A 69 -22.63 -23.44 -10.34
C ASP A 69 -22.72 -22.74 -8.98
N LEU A 70 -23.87 -22.81 -8.31
CA LEU A 70 -24.10 -22.19 -7.01
C LEU A 70 -23.14 -22.71 -5.94
N ASN A 71 -22.85 -23.99 -5.89
CA ASN A 71 -21.96 -24.59 -4.89
C ASN A 71 -20.52 -24.09 -5.09
N MET A 72 -20.07 -24.04 -6.33
CA MET A 72 -18.75 -23.51 -6.67
C MET A 72 -18.67 -22.00 -6.37
N ALA A 73 -19.69 -21.21 -6.70
CA ALA A 73 -19.75 -19.79 -6.39
C ALA A 73 -19.70 -19.53 -4.88
N LYS A 74 -20.41 -20.32 -4.07
CA LYS A 74 -20.33 -20.27 -2.60
C LYS A 74 -18.92 -20.62 -2.11
N LEU A 75 -18.30 -21.66 -2.66
CA LEU A 75 -16.95 -22.07 -2.29
C LEU A 75 -15.93 -20.97 -2.62
N ILE A 76 -15.97 -20.40 -3.82
CA ILE A 76 -15.07 -19.31 -4.20
C ILE A 76 -15.27 -18.10 -3.28
N SER A 77 -16.52 -17.66 -3.07
CA SER A 77 -16.83 -16.48 -2.28
C SER A 77 -16.47 -16.63 -0.80
N SER A 78 -16.42 -17.85 -0.26
CA SER A 78 -15.97 -18.10 1.12
C SER A 78 -14.48 -17.79 1.34
N HIS A 79 -13.67 -17.79 0.28
CA HIS A 79 -12.23 -17.49 0.30
C HIS A 79 -11.90 -16.12 -0.31
N ASP A 80 -12.74 -15.65 -1.21
CA ASP A 80 -12.52 -14.40 -1.95
C ASP A 80 -12.87 -13.13 -1.12
N HIS A 81 -13.77 -13.28 -0.15
CA HIS A 81 -14.14 -12.21 0.79
C HIS A 81 -14.66 -10.91 0.16
N ILE A 82 -15.27 -11.00 -1.04
CA ILE A 82 -15.91 -9.83 -1.65
C ILE A 82 -17.20 -9.50 -0.90
N SER A 83 -17.40 -8.22 -0.64
CA SER A 83 -18.65 -7.70 -0.09
C SER A 83 -19.28 -6.69 -1.05
N ALA A 84 -20.60 -6.64 -1.07
CA ALA A 84 -21.38 -5.64 -1.79
C ALA A 84 -22.55 -5.16 -0.91
N CYS A 85 -23.13 -4.02 -1.25
CA CYS A 85 -24.31 -3.52 -0.56
C CYS A 85 -25.57 -3.98 -1.24
N PHE A 86 -26.56 -4.43 -0.46
CA PHE A 86 -27.81 -4.95 -0.97
C PHE A 86 -29.01 -4.18 -0.40
N PRO A 87 -30.09 -3.94 -1.19
CA PRO A 87 -30.12 -4.18 -2.63
C PRO A 87 -28.97 -3.51 -3.36
N LEU A 88 -28.62 -3.99 -4.55
CA LEU A 88 -27.52 -3.46 -5.34
C LEU A 88 -27.78 -2.01 -5.73
N ASP A 89 -27.07 -1.11 -5.11
CA ASP A 89 -27.13 0.33 -5.36
C ASP A 89 -26.09 0.78 -6.40
N THR A 90 -26.40 1.87 -7.08
CA THR A 90 -25.38 2.55 -7.88
C THR A 90 -24.41 3.30 -6.98
N TYR A 91 -23.14 3.31 -7.39
CA TYR A 91 -22.10 4.08 -6.70
C TYR A 91 -21.84 5.41 -7.45
N PRO A 92 -21.61 6.53 -6.79
CA PRO A 92 -21.60 6.74 -5.34
C PRO A 92 -23.02 6.70 -4.73
N ARG A 93 -23.11 6.26 -3.47
CA ARG A 93 -24.36 6.23 -2.73
C ARG A 93 -24.84 7.65 -2.38
N PRO A 94 -26.18 7.86 -2.24
CA PRO A 94 -26.73 9.10 -1.71
C PRO A 94 -26.10 9.47 -0.36
N ALA A 95 -25.93 10.76 -0.09
CA ALA A 95 -25.29 11.27 1.13
C ALA A 95 -26.00 10.85 2.43
N GLU A 96 -27.30 10.61 2.37
CA GLU A 96 -28.14 10.17 3.50
C GLU A 96 -27.96 8.70 3.84
N LYS A 97 -27.36 7.89 2.97
CA LYS A 97 -27.10 6.47 3.21
C LYS A 97 -25.67 6.24 3.66
N SER A 98 -25.49 5.46 4.74
CA SER A 98 -24.19 4.97 5.11
C SER A 98 -23.60 4.10 3.99
N GLN A 99 -22.32 4.25 3.70
CA GLN A 99 -21.61 3.41 2.71
C GLN A 99 -21.58 1.93 3.08
N TYR A 100 -21.87 1.58 4.33
CA TYR A 100 -21.90 0.20 4.83
C TYR A 100 -23.32 -0.34 5.00
N GLU A 101 -24.34 0.47 4.76
CA GLU A 101 -25.73 0.04 4.89
C GLU A 101 -26.03 -1.07 3.87
N GLY A 102 -26.56 -2.19 4.36
CA GLY A 102 -26.83 -3.38 3.54
C GLY A 102 -25.57 -4.11 3.05
N SER A 103 -24.37 -3.82 3.60
CA SER A 103 -23.13 -4.53 3.24
C SER A 103 -23.18 -5.99 3.70
N ARG A 104 -22.99 -6.90 2.77
CA ARG A 104 -22.91 -8.36 3.00
C ARG A 104 -21.82 -8.98 2.12
N SER A 105 -21.26 -10.10 2.57
CA SER A 105 -20.40 -10.90 1.71
C SER A 105 -21.18 -11.55 0.57
N LEU A 106 -20.52 -11.81 -0.56
CA LEU A 106 -21.16 -12.56 -1.66
C LEU A 106 -21.60 -13.95 -1.19
N TRP A 107 -20.82 -14.59 -0.33
CA TRP A 107 -21.18 -15.88 0.24
C TRP A 107 -22.53 -15.81 0.98
N SER A 108 -22.69 -14.86 1.88
CA SER A 108 -23.94 -14.68 2.64
C SER A 108 -25.12 -14.33 1.73
N ALA A 109 -24.90 -13.48 0.72
CA ALA A 109 -25.94 -13.11 -0.22
C ALA A 109 -26.39 -14.28 -1.12
N LEU A 110 -25.45 -15.17 -1.49
CA LEU A 110 -25.77 -16.42 -2.22
C LEU A 110 -26.48 -17.43 -1.31
N ASP A 111 -26.02 -17.56 -0.05
CA ASP A 111 -26.60 -18.53 0.90
C ASP A 111 -28.04 -18.16 1.28
N ASP A 112 -28.35 -16.89 1.39
CA ASP A 112 -29.68 -16.36 1.71
C ASP A 112 -30.57 -16.11 0.45
N ASP A 113 -30.16 -16.60 -0.73
CA ASP A 113 -30.87 -16.41 -2.01
C ASP A 113 -31.19 -14.95 -2.38
N ILE A 114 -30.37 -13.99 -1.91
CA ILE A 114 -30.55 -12.55 -2.22
C ILE A 114 -30.09 -12.25 -3.65
N ILE A 115 -29.10 -12.96 -4.14
CA ILE A 115 -28.56 -12.84 -5.49
C ILE A 115 -28.43 -14.19 -6.17
N THR A 116 -28.44 -14.17 -7.50
CA THR A 116 -28.16 -15.35 -8.33
C THR A 116 -26.66 -15.57 -8.47
N THR A 117 -26.27 -16.78 -8.88
CA THR A 117 -24.86 -17.09 -9.23
C THR A 117 -24.31 -16.15 -10.28
N GLU A 118 -25.12 -15.77 -11.28
CA GLU A 118 -24.68 -14.85 -12.34
C GLU A 118 -24.46 -13.43 -11.82
N GLN A 119 -25.34 -12.94 -10.95
CA GLN A 119 -25.14 -11.64 -10.28
C GLN A 119 -23.88 -11.63 -9.42
N ALA A 120 -23.60 -12.70 -8.68
CA ALA A 120 -22.37 -12.85 -7.90
C ALA A 120 -21.14 -12.83 -8.81
N ARG A 121 -21.18 -13.55 -9.94
CA ARG A 121 -20.16 -13.58 -10.99
C ARG A 121 -19.84 -12.16 -11.48
N GLU A 122 -20.84 -11.41 -11.89
CA GLU A 122 -20.68 -10.05 -12.41
C GLU A 122 -20.06 -9.10 -11.37
N ILE A 123 -20.53 -9.17 -10.12
CA ILE A 123 -19.99 -8.36 -9.02
C ILE A 123 -18.52 -8.69 -8.79
N ALA A 124 -18.18 -9.98 -8.72
CA ALA A 124 -16.83 -10.44 -8.45
C ALA A 124 -15.85 -10.06 -9.58
N ILE A 125 -16.24 -10.28 -10.84
CA ILE A 125 -15.46 -9.91 -12.02
C ILE A 125 -15.15 -8.40 -11.99
N ARG A 126 -16.17 -7.57 -11.80
CA ARG A 126 -16.02 -6.11 -11.73
C ARG A 126 -15.11 -5.67 -10.59
N CYS A 127 -15.22 -6.34 -9.44
CA CYS A 127 -14.39 -6.07 -8.28
C CYS A 127 -12.92 -6.36 -8.57
N HIS A 128 -12.60 -7.54 -9.10
CA HIS A 128 -11.24 -7.95 -9.41
C HIS A 128 -10.61 -7.14 -10.55
N GLU A 129 -11.36 -6.83 -11.61
CA GLU A 129 -10.89 -5.98 -12.69
C GLU A 129 -10.51 -4.58 -12.16
N ARG A 130 -11.34 -3.97 -11.31
CA ARG A 130 -11.04 -2.70 -10.66
C ARG A 130 -9.81 -2.79 -9.76
N GLN A 131 -9.68 -3.87 -9.00
CA GLN A 131 -8.54 -4.13 -8.14
C GLN A 131 -7.23 -4.23 -8.95
N ILE A 132 -7.25 -4.97 -10.06
CA ILE A 132 -6.09 -5.10 -10.96
C ILE A 132 -5.70 -3.73 -11.52
N GLN A 133 -6.66 -2.96 -12.05
CA GLN A 133 -6.39 -1.62 -12.58
C GLN A 133 -5.80 -0.68 -11.52
N HIS A 134 -6.34 -0.74 -10.29
CA HIS A 134 -5.83 0.06 -9.19
C HIS A 134 -4.40 -0.33 -8.83
N GLN A 135 -4.12 -1.62 -8.66
CA GLN A 135 -2.78 -2.10 -8.30
C GLN A 135 -1.78 -1.88 -9.43
N GLN A 136 -2.19 -1.98 -10.70
CA GLN A 136 -1.31 -1.74 -11.84
C GLN A 136 -0.78 -0.29 -11.87
N ARG A 137 -1.60 0.69 -11.47
CA ARG A 137 -1.14 2.09 -11.31
C ARG A 137 -0.07 2.20 -10.23
N TRP A 138 -0.22 1.48 -9.11
CA TRP A 138 0.78 1.45 -8.06
C TRP A 138 2.07 0.74 -8.50
N VAL A 139 1.97 -0.37 -9.23
CA VAL A 139 3.13 -1.05 -9.81
C VAL A 139 3.93 -0.10 -10.68
N ASN A 140 3.27 0.60 -11.60
CA ASN A 140 3.92 1.58 -12.48
C ASN A 140 4.58 2.72 -11.66
N HIS A 141 3.89 3.23 -10.65
CA HIS A 141 4.43 4.25 -9.74
C HIS A 141 5.68 3.76 -9.00
N TYR A 142 5.64 2.57 -8.41
CA TYR A 142 6.78 2.01 -7.68
C TYR A 142 7.96 1.72 -8.59
N GLN A 143 7.73 1.19 -9.80
CA GLN A 143 8.78 0.96 -10.79
C GLN A 143 9.49 2.25 -11.17
N ASN A 144 8.74 3.30 -11.51
CA ASN A 144 9.30 4.61 -11.83
C ASN A 144 10.06 5.21 -10.65
N ARG A 145 9.51 5.07 -9.45
CA ARG A 145 10.17 5.54 -8.22
C ARG A 145 11.46 4.80 -7.93
N LEU A 146 11.51 3.48 -8.15
CA LEU A 146 12.72 2.68 -7.98
C LEU A 146 13.82 3.11 -8.95
N ILE A 147 13.49 3.37 -10.21
CA ILE A 147 14.45 3.86 -11.21
C ILE A 147 15.09 5.16 -10.71
N TYR A 148 14.27 6.12 -10.28
CA TYR A 148 14.75 7.38 -9.74
C TYR A 148 15.62 7.21 -8.49
N GLU A 149 15.13 6.49 -7.48
CA GLU A 149 15.85 6.35 -6.20
C GLU A 149 17.18 5.60 -6.37
N ARG A 150 17.25 4.61 -7.27
CA ARG A 150 18.48 3.89 -7.59
C ARG A 150 19.47 4.78 -8.32
N ALA A 151 19.05 5.54 -9.31
CA ALA A 151 19.90 6.51 -10.00
C ALA A 151 20.51 7.52 -9.04
N MET A 152 19.70 8.08 -8.14
CA MET A 152 20.17 9.04 -7.13
C MET A 152 21.11 8.40 -6.08
N LEU A 153 20.90 7.12 -5.77
CA LEU A 153 21.83 6.39 -4.89
C LEU A 153 23.18 6.18 -5.56
N ASP A 154 23.19 5.82 -6.84
CA ASP A 154 24.41 5.62 -7.62
C ASP A 154 25.21 6.93 -7.76
N GLU A 155 24.55 8.06 -8.03
CA GLU A 155 25.17 9.39 -8.08
C GLU A 155 25.83 9.78 -6.74
N SER A 156 25.26 9.34 -5.62
CA SER A 156 25.82 9.58 -4.29
C SER A 156 26.95 8.62 -3.88
N GLY A 157 27.40 7.75 -4.79
CA GLY A 157 28.44 6.76 -4.54
C GLY A 157 27.97 5.47 -3.88
N GLY A 158 26.67 5.23 -3.83
CA GLY A 158 26.07 4.04 -3.25
C GLY A 158 26.10 4.02 -1.71
N VAL A 159 25.64 2.90 -1.14
CA VAL A 159 25.80 2.63 0.29
C VAL A 159 27.14 1.96 0.48
N VAL A 160 28.05 2.64 1.19
CA VAL A 160 29.25 1.97 1.71
C VAL A 160 28.74 0.96 2.76
N THR A 161 28.52 -0.27 2.34
CA THR A 161 28.43 -1.38 3.29
C THR A 161 29.77 -1.41 4.00
N ARG A 162 29.81 -0.95 5.23
CA ARG A 162 30.88 -1.35 6.14
C ARG A 162 30.70 -2.86 6.28
N THR A 163 31.40 -3.63 5.46
CA THR A 163 31.78 -4.97 5.82
C THR A 163 32.55 -4.80 7.12
N GLN A 164 31.90 -5.04 8.24
CA GLN A 164 32.64 -5.31 9.45
C GLN A 164 33.30 -6.64 9.15
N ASP A 165 34.57 -6.59 8.80
CA ASP A 165 35.43 -7.76 8.79
C ASP A 165 35.50 -8.20 10.26
N PHE A 166 34.66 -9.17 10.60
CA PHE A 166 34.73 -9.83 11.88
C PHE A 166 36.01 -10.67 11.89
N GLU A 167 37.04 -10.18 12.53
CA GLU A 167 38.21 -11.02 12.80
C GLU A 167 37.80 -12.13 13.78
N PRO A 168 38.21 -13.39 13.53
CA PRO A 168 37.98 -14.47 14.47
C PRO A 168 38.54 -14.10 15.86
N GLY A 169 37.69 -14.10 16.89
CA GLY A 169 38.05 -13.68 18.25
C GLY A 169 37.66 -12.27 18.62
N GLY A 170 37.05 -11.50 17.70
CA GLY A 170 36.47 -10.19 17.98
C GLY A 170 35.21 -10.30 18.83
N GLN A 171 34.99 -9.32 19.72
CA GLN A 171 33.77 -9.24 20.54
C GLN A 171 32.68 -8.52 19.76
N VAL A 172 31.46 -9.05 19.81
CA VAL A 172 30.26 -8.43 19.21
C VAL A 172 29.32 -7.97 20.31
N PHE A 173 28.95 -6.70 20.29
CA PHE A 173 27.94 -6.16 21.20
C PHE A 173 26.54 -6.44 20.63
N SER A 174 25.75 -7.28 21.32
CA SER A 174 24.39 -7.60 20.92
C SER A 174 23.49 -7.58 22.13
N ARG A 175 22.33 -6.92 22.00
CA ARG A 175 21.27 -6.84 23.03
C ARG A 175 21.74 -6.38 24.43
N GLY A 176 22.74 -5.50 24.48
CA GLY A 176 23.26 -4.97 25.74
C GLY A 176 24.40 -5.78 26.36
N GLU A 177 24.88 -6.83 25.70
CA GLU A 177 25.97 -7.72 26.19
C GLU A 177 27.08 -7.88 25.13
N TRP A 178 28.32 -8.06 25.59
CA TRP A 178 29.46 -8.39 24.76
C TRP A 178 29.56 -9.92 24.61
N LEU A 179 29.47 -10.39 23.37
CA LEU A 179 29.62 -11.80 23.01
C LEU A 179 31.03 -12.05 22.48
N THR A 180 31.68 -13.08 22.98
CA THR A 180 32.99 -13.58 22.53
C THR A 180 32.85 -14.72 21.54
#